data_5cf890998c399dab7abcce675f46544c
#
_entry.id   5cf890998c399dab7abcce675f46544c
#
_cell.length_a   1.000
_cell.length_b   1.000
_cell.length_c   1.000
_cell.angle_alpha   90.00
_cell.angle_beta   90.00
_cell.angle_gamma   90.00
#
_symmetry.space_group_name_H-M   'P 1'
#
loop_
_entity.id
_entity.type
_entity.pdbx_description
1 polymer ?
#
loop_
_entity_poly.entity_id
_entity_poly.type
_entity_poly.pdbx_seq_one_letter_code
_entity_poly.pdbx_strand_id
1 'polypeptide(L)'
;DYLDLMIIHSPQPWDKVNQSDDRYVEGNRAAWRALEDAYKAGILKAIGISNFQIGDIESLVKTSKIKLMVNQILLHISNTPLELVEYCQKNGITVEAYSPIAHGEILKQPEIKAIADKYGVTVAQLCIRYTIQLGTVSLPKTANPEHMKSNSQVDFEISDEDMKILKNFKKIESYGESGIFPVYRGKM
;
A
#
# COMPACT_ATOMS: atom_id res chain seq x y z
N ASP A 1 5.24 28.24 -1.74
CA ASP A 1 4.92 26.92 -2.33
C ASP A 1 5.01 25.85 -1.25
N TYR A 2 4.22 24.78 -1.38
CA TYR A 2 4.21 23.65 -0.44
C TYR A 2 3.96 22.33 -1.21
N LEU A 3 4.22 21.21 -0.52
CA LEU A 3 3.79 19.88 -0.95
C LEU A 3 2.73 19.35 0.02
N ASP A 4 1.71 18.66 -0.51
CA ASP A 4 0.64 18.09 0.30
C ASP A 4 1.15 16.91 1.12
N LEU A 5 1.94 16.02 0.53
CA LEU A 5 2.49 14.85 1.20
C LEU A 5 3.92 14.57 0.73
N MET A 6 4.81 14.29 1.67
CA MET A 6 6.14 13.73 1.42
C MET A 6 6.35 12.46 2.23
N ILE A 7 6.85 11.40 1.59
CA ILE A 7 7.08 10.11 2.25
C ILE A 7 8.52 9.62 2.06
N ILE A 8 9.06 8.93 3.06
CA ILE A 8 10.28 8.13 2.89
C ILE A 8 9.89 6.89 2.08
N HIS A 9 10.48 6.73 0.89
CA HIS A 9 10.08 5.72 -0.09
C HIS A 9 10.26 4.28 0.40
N SER A 10 11.27 4.03 1.24
CA SER A 10 11.61 2.68 1.71
C SER A 10 12.46 2.76 2.98
N PRO A 11 12.34 1.79 3.93
CA PRO A 11 13.20 1.72 5.11
C PRO A 11 14.63 1.28 4.78
N GLN A 12 14.88 0.81 3.58
CA GLN A 12 16.17 0.30 3.08
C GLN A 12 16.49 0.92 1.72
N PRO A 13 17.76 0.96 1.29
CA PRO A 13 18.10 1.27 -0.09
C PRO A 13 17.29 0.42 -1.05
N TRP A 14 16.83 1.02 -2.16
CA TRP A 14 15.84 0.41 -3.03
C TRP A 14 16.23 -0.99 -3.54
N ASP A 15 17.50 -1.19 -3.84
CA ASP A 15 18.05 -2.48 -4.29
C ASP A 15 18.10 -3.56 -3.20
N LYS A 16 17.89 -3.19 -1.93
CA LYS A 16 17.95 -4.05 -0.75
C LYS A 16 16.63 -4.25 -0.01
N VAL A 17 15.56 -3.60 -0.51
CA VAL A 17 14.24 -3.69 0.12
C VAL A 17 13.80 -5.14 0.28
N ASN A 18 13.45 -5.52 1.53
CA ASN A 18 13.04 -6.88 1.92
C ASN A 18 14.06 -7.99 1.63
N GLN A 19 15.33 -7.65 1.33
CA GLN A 19 16.39 -8.61 1.01
C GLN A 19 17.59 -8.52 1.98
N SER A 20 17.65 -7.48 2.79
CA SER A 20 18.74 -7.25 3.76
C SER A 20 18.20 -7.25 5.18
N ASP A 21 18.96 -7.82 6.12
CA ASP A 21 18.66 -7.77 7.55
C ASP A 21 18.99 -6.39 8.17
N ASP A 22 19.84 -5.58 7.51
CA ASP A 22 20.09 -4.21 7.93
C ASP A 22 18.86 -3.34 7.69
N ARG A 23 18.30 -2.78 8.74
CA ARG A 23 17.10 -1.92 8.71
C ARG A 23 17.39 -0.44 8.65
N TYR A 24 18.67 -0.02 8.54
CA TYR A 24 19.07 1.39 8.36
C TYR A 24 18.41 2.35 9.36
N VAL A 25 18.27 1.93 10.63
CA VAL A 25 17.50 2.62 11.65
C VAL A 25 17.91 4.09 11.82
N GLU A 26 19.23 4.37 11.92
CA GLU A 26 19.71 5.74 12.12
C GLU A 26 19.51 6.62 10.86
N GLY A 27 19.66 6.04 9.67
CA GLY A 27 19.36 6.73 8.41
C GLY A 27 17.87 7.12 8.30
N ASN A 28 16.97 6.19 8.65
CA ASN A 28 15.53 6.44 8.67
C ASN A 28 15.16 7.53 9.69
N ARG A 29 15.76 7.53 10.89
CA ARG A 29 15.56 8.57 11.89
C ARG A 29 16.07 9.94 11.43
N ALA A 30 17.22 9.96 10.74
CA ALA A 30 17.77 11.21 10.19
C ALA A 30 16.86 11.78 9.09
N ALA A 31 16.41 10.93 8.16
CA ALA A 31 15.45 11.32 7.11
C ALA A 31 14.13 11.82 7.71
N TRP A 32 13.60 11.12 8.74
CA TRP A 32 12.38 11.56 9.41
C TRP A 32 12.52 12.93 10.08
N ARG A 33 13.63 13.20 10.77
CA ARG A 33 13.89 14.53 11.35
C ARG A 33 13.86 15.64 10.31
N ALA A 34 14.42 15.40 9.12
CA ALA A 34 14.37 16.37 8.01
C ALA A 34 12.94 16.63 7.54
N LEU A 35 12.09 15.58 7.46
CA LEU A 35 10.67 15.74 7.13
C LEU A 35 9.92 16.50 8.24
N GLU A 36 10.19 16.22 9.51
CA GLU A 36 9.61 16.96 10.65
C GLU A 36 9.96 18.45 10.61
N ASP A 37 11.18 18.79 10.27
CA ASP A 37 11.60 20.19 10.17
C ASP A 37 10.92 20.90 8.99
N ALA A 38 10.80 20.26 7.84
CA ALA A 38 10.07 20.78 6.69
C ALA A 38 8.56 20.92 6.96
N TYR A 39 7.96 19.96 7.70
CA TYR A 39 6.57 20.03 8.15
C TYR A 39 6.34 21.23 9.09
N LYS A 40 7.20 21.42 10.10
CA LYS A 40 7.12 22.58 11.02
C LYS A 40 7.31 23.91 10.31
N ALA A 41 8.14 23.96 9.27
CA ALA A 41 8.33 25.14 8.43
C ALA A 41 7.12 25.41 7.49
N GLY A 42 6.10 24.55 7.46
CA GLY A 42 4.93 24.68 6.60
C GLY A 42 5.18 24.37 5.11
N ILE A 43 6.36 23.80 4.79
CA ILE A 43 6.71 23.37 3.45
C ILE A 43 5.97 22.07 3.09
N LEU A 44 5.78 21.18 4.08
CA LEU A 44 5.02 19.95 3.94
C LEU A 44 3.72 20.05 4.73
N LYS A 45 2.60 19.56 4.17
CA LYS A 45 1.30 19.50 4.86
C LYS A 45 1.08 18.17 5.55
N ALA A 46 1.66 17.11 5.04
CA ALA A 46 1.67 15.78 5.64
C ALA A 46 3.01 15.10 5.38
N ILE A 47 3.40 14.20 6.30
CA ILE A 47 4.62 13.40 6.19
C ILE A 47 4.32 11.94 6.51
N GLY A 48 5.00 11.03 5.81
CA GLY A 48 4.76 9.61 5.91
C GLY A 48 5.96 8.75 5.51
N ILE A 49 5.68 7.50 5.39
CA ILE A 49 6.63 6.44 5.07
C ILE A 49 6.03 5.52 4.01
N SER A 50 6.86 4.68 3.41
CA SER A 50 6.42 3.64 2.47
C SER A 50 7.26 2.38 2.65
N ASN A 51 6.61 1.22 2.54
CA ASN A 51 7.23 -0.11 2.68
C ASN A 51 7.83 -0.40 4.08
N PHE A 52 7.44 0.33 5.11
CA PHE A 52 7.88 0.10 6.49
C PHE A 52 7.07 -1.03 7.12
N GLN A 53 7.76 -1.99 7.73
CA GLN A 53 7.17 -3.04 8.55
C GLN A 53 6.95 -2.55 9.99
N ILE A 54 6.21 -3.31 10.81
CA ILE A 54 5.88 -2.93 12.19
C ILE A 54 7.14 -2.56 13.00
N GLY A 55 8.18 -3.39 12.94
CA GLY A 55 9.43 -3.13 13.67
C GLY A 55 10.14 -1.84 13.21
N ASP A 56 10.06 -1.48 11.91
CA ASP A 56 10.61 -0.23 11.40
C ASP A 56 9.83 0.97 11.94
N ILE A 57 8.48 0.86 11.94
CA ILE A 57 7.59 1.90 12.47
C ILE A 57 7.87 2.11 13.96
N GLU A 58 7.91 1.06 14.75
CA GLU A 58 8.19 1.12 16.18
C GLU A 58 9.56 1.75 16.49
N SER A 59 10.57 1.39 15.69
CA SER A 59 11.90 1.97 15.82
C SER A 59 11.91 3.48 15.51
N LEU A 60 11.15 3.91 14.50
CA LEU A 60 11.05 5.31 14.09
C LEU A 60 10.27 6.14 15.12
N VAL A 61 9.14 5.63 15.59
CA VAL A 61 8.24 6.31 16.55
C VAL A 61 8.97 6.64 17.86
N LYS A 62 9.92 5.81 18.32
CA LYS A 62 10.69 6.07 19.56
C LYS A 62 11.40 7.42 19.58
N THR A 63 11.70 8.00 18.42
CA THR A 63 12.42 9.27 18.30
C THR A 63 11.65 10.35 17.57
N SER A 64 10.49 10.03 17.01
CA SER A 64 9.63 10.96 16.27
C SER A 64 8.99 11.99 17.20
N LYS A 65 8.98 13.25 16.79
CA LYS A 65 8.28 14.36 17.46
C LYS A 65 6.93 14.67 16.78
N ILE A 66 6.81 14.34 15.51
CA ILE A 66 5.59 14.43 14.72
C ILE A 66 5.10 13.02 14.45
N LYS A 67 3.79 12.80 14.63
CA LYS A 67 3.17 11.50 14.38
C LYS A 67 3.28 11.11 12.90
N LEU A 68 3.56 9.84 12.65
CA LEU A 68 3.46 9.27 11.29
C LEU A 68 2.01 9.38 10.81
N MET A 69 1.81 9.92 9.60
CA MET A 69 0.47 10.14 9.08
C MET A 69 0.06 9.07 8.06
N VAL A 70 1.02 8.59 7.27
CA VAL A 70 0.79 7.66 6.16
C VAL A 70 1.85 6.56 6.16
N ASN A 71 1.44 5.32 5.84
CA ASN A 71 2.32 4.25 5.38
C ASN A 71 1.78 3.71 4.06
N GLN A 72 2.52 3.93 2.96
CA GLN A 72 2.16 3.46 1.64
C GLN A 72 2.78 2.08 1.39
N ILE A 73 1.95 1.05 1.18
CA ILE A 73 2.38 -0.36 1.11
C ILE A 73 1.83 -1.09 -0.12
N LEU A 74 2.52 -2.16 -0.53
CA LEU A 74 1.98 -3.09 -1.50
C LEU A 74 0.77 -3.82 -0.89
N LEU A 75 -0.41 -3.57 -1.44
CA LEU A 75 -1.63 -4.20 -0.96
C LEU A 75 -2.60 -4.49 -2.11
N HIS A 76 -2.91 -5.76 -2.29
CA HIS A 76 -3.90 -6.27 -3.24
C HIS A 76 -4.42 -7.64 -2.79
N ILE A 77 -5.43 -8.17 -3.44
CA ILE A 77 -6.12 -9.42 -3.07
C ILE A 77 -5.14 -10.57 -2.80
N SER A 78 -4.08 -10.73 -3.60
CA SER A 78 -3.12 -11.84 -3.42
C SER A 78 -1.92 -11.45 -2.51
N ASN A 79 -1.92 -10.26 -1.96
CA ASN A 79 -0.92 -9.77 -1.00
C ASN A 79 -1.59 -8.81 -0.02
N THR A 80 -2.15 -9.35 1.04
CA THR A 80 -2.87 -8.57 2.05
C THR A 80 -2.19 -8.69 3.41
N PRO A 81 -1.27 -7.77 3.76
CA PRO A 81 -0.57 -7.77 5.05
C PRO A 81 -1.50 -7.24 6.16
N LEU A 82 -2.49 -8.05 6.57
CA LEU A 82 -3.54 -7.64 7.53
C LEU A 82 -2.98 -7.13 8.84
N GLU A 83 -2.00 -7.81 9.42
CA GLU A 83 -1.38 -7.41 10.68
C GLU A 83 -0.78 -6.01 10.61
N LEU A 84 -0.09 -5.67 9.51
CA LEU A 84 0.47 -4.34 9.29
C LEU A 84 -0.63 -3.30 9.09
N VAL A 85 -1.69 -3.64 8.34
CA VAL A 85 -2.85 -2.74 8.12
C VAL A 85 -3.52 -2.42 9.45
N GLU A 86 -3.85 -3.43 10.23
CA GLU A 86 -4.48 -3.29 11.55
C GLU A 86 -3.60 -2.50 12.53
N TYR A 87 -2.29 -2.77 12.53
CA TYR A 87 -1.33 -2.02 13.32
C TYR A 87 -1.33 -0.53 12.96
N CYS A 88 -1.26 -0.21 11.67
CA CYS A 88 -1.31 1.18 11.21
C CYS A 88 -2.60 1.87 11.64
N GLN A 89 -3.75 1.24 11.37
CA GLN A 89 -5.06 1.79 11.71
C GLN A 89 -5.22 2.03 13.22
N LYS A 90 -4.82 1.07 14.05
CA LYS A 90 -4.85 1.18 15.51
C LYS A 90 -4.00 2.36 16.02
N ASN A 91 -2.91 2.67 15.33
CA ASN A 91 -2.03 3.78 15.65
C ASN A 91 -2.41 5.08 14.93
N GLY A 92 -3.53 5.10 14.16
CA GLY A 92 -4.01 6.25 13.40
C GLY A 92 -3.04 6.68 12.29
N ILE A 93 -2.40 5.69 11.64
CA ILE A 93 -1.58 5.85 10.45
C ILE A 93 -2.45 5.43 9.26
N THR A 94 -2.67 6.33 8.32
CA THR A 94 -3.42 6.01 7.09
C THR A 94 -2.60 5.05 6.23
N VAL A 95 -3.24 3.98 5.76
CA VAL A 95 -2.60 3.06 4.82
C VAL A 95 -2.98 3.44 3.40
N GLU A 96 -1.99 3.65 2.54
CA GLU A 96 -2.16 3.78 1.10
C GLU A 96 -1.76 2.47 0.43
N ALA A 97 -2.68 1.90 -0.36
CA ALA A 97 -2.52 0.62 -1.05
C ALA A 97 -2.04 0.86 -2.49
N TYR A 98 -0.74 0.72 -2.75
CA TYR A 98 -0.25 0.78 -4.13
C TYR A 98 -0.35 -0.57 -4.84
N SER A 99 -0.41 -0.52 -6.17
CA SER A 99 -0.60 -1.69 -7.05
C SER A 99 -1.83 -2.56 -6.71
N PRO A 100 -3.02 -1.98 -6.49
CA PRO A 100 -4.20 -2.73 -6.07
C PRO A 100 -4.64 -3.80 -7.06
N ILE A 101 -4.23 -3.70 -8.33
CA ILE A 101 -4.48 -4.70 -9.38
C ILE A 101 -3.26 -5.57 -9.71
N ALA A 102 -2.25 -5.60 -8.83
CA ALA A 102 -1.05 -6.45 -8.96
C ALA A 102 -0.39 -6.38 -10.37
N HIS A 103 -0.20 -5.18 -10.92
CA HIS A 103 0.31 -4.95 -12.29
C HIS A 103 -0.46 -5.70 -13.39
N GLY A 104 -1.75 -5.98 -13.15
CA GLY A 104 -2.62 -6.69 -14.09
C GLY A 104 -2.63 -8.21 -13.92
N GLU A 105 -1.75 -8.80 -13.11
CA GLU A 105 -1.73 -10.25 -12.91
C GLU A 105 -3.00 -10.80 -12.25
N ILE A 106 -3.63 -9.99 -11.39
CA ILE A 106 -4.90 -10.35 -10.76
C ILE A 106 -6.05 -10.45 -11.78
N LEU A 107 -5.97 -9.70 -12.89
CA LEU A 107 -6.99 -9.70 -13.92
C LEU A 107 -7.08 -11.06 -14.66
N LYS A 108 -6.02 -11.87 -14.59
CA LYS A 108 -5.91 -13.18 -15.23
C LYS A 108 -6.49 -14.31 -14.38
N GLN A 109 -6.97 -14.03 -13.16
CA GLN A 109 -7.43 -15.05 -12.21
C GLN A 109 -8.94 -15.31 -12.40
N PRO A 110 -9.35 -16.50 -12.90
CA PRO A 110 -10.75 -16.80 -13.17
C PRO A 110 -11.61 -16.81 -11.90
N GLU A 111 -11.04 -17.21 -10.77
CA GLU A 111 -11.74 -17.22 -9.48
C GLU A 111 -12.11 -15.79 -9.03
N ILE A 112 -11.21 -14.81 -9.26
CA ILE A 112 -11.47 -13.40 -8.94
C ILE A 112 -12.49 -12.82 -9.91
N LYS A 113 -12.41 -13.20 -11.19
CA LYS A 113 -13.42 -12.82 -12.19
C LYS A 113 -14.80 -13.31 -11.78
N ALA A 114 -14.93 -14.56 -11.35
CA ALA A 114 -16.21 -15.11 -10.92
C ALA A 114 -16.82 -14.34 -9.74
N ILE A 115 -16.00 -13.84 -8.81
CA ILE A 115 -16.47 -12.98 -7.73
C ILE A 115 -16.90 -11.60 -8.27
N ALA A 116 -16.11 -10.97 -9.15
CA ALA A 116 -16.47 -9.69 -9.75
C ALA A 116 -17.82 -9.76 -10.51
N ASP A 117 -18.06 -10.86 -11.23
CA ASP A 117 -19.29 -11.10 -11.96
C ASP A 117 -20.53 -11.16 -11.04
N LYS A 118 -20.42 -11.62 -9.79
CA LYS A 118 -21.51 -11.60 -8.80
C LYS A 118 -22.03 -10.17 -8.54
N TYR A 119 -21.13 -9.20 -8.58
CA TYR A 119 -21.43 -7.79 -8.31
C TYR A 119 -21.69 -6.98 -9.59
N GLY A 120 -21.58 -7.61 -10.78
CA GLY A 120 -21.73 -6.93 -12.07
C GLY A 120 -20.63 -5.89 -12.36
N VAL A 121 -19.42 -6.09 -11.82
CA VAL A 121 -18.30 -5.15 -11.93
C VAL A 121 -17.09 -5.79 -12.61
N THR A 122 -16.14 -4.96 -13.02
CA THR A 122 -14.85 -5.45 -13.54
C THR A 122 -13.96 -5.96 -12.39
N VAL A 123 -12.99 -6.83 -12.71
CA VAL A 123 -12.00 -7.29 -11.75
C VAL A 123 -11.20 -6.11 -11.17
N ALA A 124 -10.90 -5.08 -11.97
CA ALA A 124 -10.20 -3.89 -11.48
C ALA A 124 -11.04 -3.14 -10.43
N GLN A 125 -12.33 -2.95 -10.67
CA GLN A 125 -13.23 -2.33 -9.69
C GLN A 125 -13.33 -3.17 -8.40
N LEU A 126 -13.44 -4.50 -8.52
CA LEU A 126 -13.42 -5.39 -7.35
C LEU A 126 -12.15 -5.23 -6.53
N CYS A 127 -10.97 -5.20 -7.17
CA CYS A 127 -9.67 -5.03 -6.50
C CYS A 127 -9.56 -3.68 -5.78
N ILE A 128 -10.01 -2.60 -6.42
CA ILE A 128 -10.03 -1.26 -5.82
C ILE A 128 -10.99 -1.23 -4.63
N ARG A 129 -12.21 -1.74 -4.80
CA ARG A 129 -13.20 -1.80 -3.70
C ARG A 129 -12.69 -2.65 -2.55
N TYR A 130 -12.02 -3.76 -2.82
CA TYR A 130 -11.41 -4.61 -1.80
C TYR A 130 -10.47 -3.82 -0.90
N THR A 131 -9.53 -3.05 -1.47
CA THR A 131 -8.59 -2.25 -0.67
C THR A 131 -9.31 -1.13 0.09
N ILE A 132 -10.28 -0.46 -0.52
CA ILE A 132 -11.11 0.56 0.15
C ILE A 132 -11.89 -0.06 1.33
N GLN A 133 -12.46 -1.24 1.15
CA GLN A 133 -13.24 -1.91 2.19
C GLN A 133 -12.40 -2.46 3.34
N LEU A 134 -11.07 -2.60 3.14
CA LEU A 134 -10.09 -2.80 4.22
C LEU A 134 -9.79 -1.51 5.01
N GLY A 135 -10.41 -0.38 4.67
CA GLY A 135 -10.16 0.91 5.33
C GLY A 135 -8.87 1.59 4.87
N THR A 136 -8.43 1.34 3.64
CA THR A 136 -7.22 1.92 3.06
C THR A 136 -7.54 2.87 1.90
N VAL A 137 -6.59 3.71 1.51
CA VAL A 137 -6.65 4.54 0.31
C VAL A 137 -6.08 3.76 -0.87
N SER A 138 -6.89 3.48 -1.88
CA SER A 138 -6.46 2.74 -3.07
C SER A 138 -5.75 3.64 -4.07
N LEU A 139 -4.60 3.22 -4.59
CA LEU A 139 -3.80 3.96 -5.57
C LEU A 139 -3.69 3.22 -6.91
N PRO A 140 -4.78 3.13 -7.70
CA PRO A 140 -4.75 2.51 -9.03
C PRO A 140 -4.10 3.46 -10.05
N LYS A 141 -2.99 3.04 -10.66
CA LYS A 141 -2.32 3.81 -11.71
C LYS A 141 -2.93 3.52 -13.08
N THR A 142 -3.33 4.55 -13.80
CA THR A 142 -3.70 4.47 -15.21
C THR A 142 -3.46 5.80 -15.92
N ALA A 143 -3.21 5.75 -17.23
CA ALA A 143 -3.20 6.92 -18.12
C ALA A 143 -4.42 6.94 -19.08
N ASN A 144 -5.27 5.91 -19.02
CA ASN A 144 -6.47 5.80 -19.87
C ASN A 144 -7.66 6.47 -19.16
N PRO A 145 -8.29 7.50 -19.75
CA PRO A 145 -9.45 8.19 -19.16
C PRO A 145 -10.65 7.28 -18.87
N GLU A 146 -10.90 6.28 -19.71
CA GLU A 146 -11.99 5.32 -19.49
C GLU A 146 -11.71 4.43 -18.26
N HIS A 147 -10.43 4.04 -18.04
CA HIS A 147 -10.06 3.34 -16.84
C HIS A 147 -10.15 4.24 -15.59
N MET A 148 -9.80 5.53 -15.70
CA MET A 148 -9.97 6.49 -14.59
C MET A 148 -11.44 6.56 -14.17
N LYS A 149 -12.34 6.71 -15.15
CA LYS A 149 -13.79 6.75 -14.92
C LYS A 149 -14.30 5.43 -14.34
N SER A 150 -13.92 4.29 -14.90
CA SER A 150 -14.32 2.98 -14.39
C SER A 150 -13.78 2.73 -12.98
N ASN A 151 -12.52 3.06 -12.69
CA ASN A 151 -11.89 2.88 -11.40
C ASN A 151 -12.54 3.72 -10.28
N SER A 152 -13.24 4.81 -10.62
CA SER A 152 -14.00 5.62 -9.64
C SER A 152 -15.38 5.06 -9.31
N GLN A 153 -15.89 4.10 -10.10
CA GLN A 153 -17.22 3.49 -9.91
C GLN A 153 -17.12 2.27 -8.98
N VAL A 154 -16.93 2.53 -7.70
CA VAL A 154 -16.68 1.50 -6.68
C VAL A 154 -17.67 1.60 -5.49
N ASP A 155 -18.83 2.19 -5.72
CA ASP A 155 -19.90 2.38 -4.73
C ASP A 155 -20.78 1.13 -4.56
N PHE A 156 -20.14 -0.04 -4.41
CA PHE A 156 -20.78 -1.30 -4.09
C PHE A 156 -20.08 -1.91 -2.88
N GLU A 157 -20.72 -2.86 -2.22
CA GLU A 157 -20.17 -3.54 -1.05
C GLU A 157 -19.88 -5.01 -1.39
N ILE A 158 -18.68 -5.47 -1.03
CA ILE A 158 -18.29 -6.88 -1.10
C ILE A 158 -18.78 -7.54 0.18
N SER A 159 -19.48 -8.68 0.09
CA SER A 159 -19.98 -9.41 1.26
C SER A 159 -18.82 -9.88 2.15
N ASP A 160 -19.09 -10.08 3.43
CA ASP A 160 -18.10 -10.59 4.39
C ASP A 160 -17.56 -11.97 3.96
N GLU A 161 -18.41 -12.81 3.37
CA GLU A 161 -18.01 -14.11 2.83
C GLU A 161 -17.00 -13.96 1.69
N ASP A 162 -17.30 -13.13 0.70
CA ASP A 162 -16.39 -12.88 -0.42
C ASP A 162 -15.12 -12.15 0.05
N MET A 163 -15.23 -11.18 0.98
CA MET A 163 -14.05 -10.56 1.60
C MET A 163 -13.13 -11.58 2.29
N LYS A 164 -13.70 -12.59 2.95
CA LYS A 164 -12.92 -13.68 3.57
C LYS A 164 -12.20 -14.52 2.52
N ILE A 165 -12.87 -14.84 1.40
CA ILE A 165 -12.25 -15.55 0.28
C ILE A 165 -11.09 -14.73 -0.30
N LEU A 166 -11.32 -13.45 -0.57
CA LEU A 166 -10.34 -12.53 -1.16
C LEU A 166 -9.11 -12.34 -0.26
N LYS A 167 -9.30 -12.19 1.06
CA LYS A 167 -8.21 -12.09 2.05
C LYS A 167 -7.30 -13.33 2.09
N ASN A 168 -7.85 -14.49 1.80
CA ASN A 168 -7.14 -15.77 1.82
C ASN A 168 -6.76 -16.26 0.42
N PHE A 169 -6.88 -15.40 -0.59
CA PHE A 169 -6.55 -15.80 -1.95
C PHE A 169 -5.06 -16.15 -2.09
N LYS A 170 -4.76 -17.15 -2.92
CA LYS A 170 -3.39 -17.61 -3.17
C LYS A 170 -2.47 -16.47 -3.60
N LYS A 171 -1.21 -16.52 -3.18
CA LYS A 171 -0.21 -15.54 -3.60
C LYS A 171 0.06 -15.63 -5.11
N ILE A 172 0.20 -14.48 -5.76
CA ILE A 172 0.72 -14.37 -7.11
C ILE A 172 2.23 -14.61 -7.04
N GLU A 173 2.73 -15.57 -7.83
CA GLU A 173 4.16 -15.93 -7.83
C GLU A 173 5.00 -15.02 -8.72
N SER A 174 4.39 -14.35 -9.68
CA SER A 174 5.08 -13.49 -10.64
C SER A 174 4.28 -12.23 -10.93
N TYR A 175 4.97 -11.11 -11.01
CA TYR A 175 4.43 -9.81 -11.43
C TYR A 175 4.87 -9.46 -12.88
N GLY A 176 5.17 -10.48 -13.70
CA GLY A 176 5.62 -10.30 -15.08
C GLY A 176 6.88 -9.43 -15.16
N GLU A 177 6.90 -8.48 -16.09
CA GLU A 177 8.01 -7.54 -16.26
C GLU A 177 8.27 -6.68 -15.00
N SER A 178 7.23 -6.41 -14.20
CA SER A 178 7.36 -5.65 -12.95
C SER A 178 8.08 -6.41 -11.84
N GLY A 179 8.29 -7.71 -11.98
CA GLY A 179 9.08 -8.54 -11.05
C GLY A 179 10.56 -8.13 -10.93
N ILE A 180 11.03 -7.19 -11.74
CA ILE A 180 12.38 -6.60 -11.58
C ILE A 180 12.48 -5.69 -10.35
N PHE A 181 11.35 -5.12 -9.89
CA PHE A 181 11.36 -4.22 -8.74
C PHE A 181 11.51 -4.99 -7.42
N PRO A 182 12.38 -4.53 -6.52
CA PRO A 182 12.70 -5.22 -5.27
C PRO A 182 11.50 -5.50 -4.36
N VAL A 183 10.51 -4.63 -4.35
CA VAL A 183 9.28 -4.80 -3.54
C VAL A 183 8.44 -6.02 -3.92
N TYR A 184 8.61 -6.55 -5.13
CA TYR A 184 7.96 -7.79 -5.59
C TYR A 184 8.85 -9.03 -5.43
N ARG A 185 10.06 -8.85 -4.87
CA ARG A 185 11.02 -9.92 -4.59
C ARG A 185 11.25 -10.01 -3.07
N GLY A 186 11.52 -11.19 -2.59
CA GLY A 186 11.87 -11.40 -1.20
C GLY A 186 10.69 -11.82 -0.32
N LYS A 187 11.01 -12.03 0.95
CA LYS A 187 10.05 -12.39 2.00
C LYS A 187 9.41 -11.11 2.52
N MET A 188 8.13 -10.92 2.21
CA MET A 188 7.28 -10.01 2.98
C MET A 188 6.64 -10.77 4.12
#